data_4d4a2ef46e08976b464fd531a5514046
#
_entry.id   4d4a2ef46e08976b464fd531a5514046
#
_cell.length_a   1.000
_cell.length_b   1.000
_cell.length_c   1.000
_cell.angle_alpha   90.00
_cell.angle_beta   90.00
_cell.angle_gamma   90.00
#
_symmetry.space_group_name_H-M   'P 1'
#
loop_
_entity.id
_entity.type
_entity.pdbx_description
1 polymer ?
#
loop_
_entity_poly.entity_id
_entity_poly.type
_entity_poly.pdbx_seq_one_letter_code
_entity_poly.pdbx_strand_id
1 'polypeptide(L)'
;MESELFVFALVLTILLCALVSGLLFGFAVVVMPGIAKLSDKDFLLAFKHMDGIIQNNQPLFMLVWVGSILSVLASMILGTMDLSGQEAVLLWLGCGWYLLGVQLPTIVCNIPLNNTIQVLEIDKLNQSELTNSRINFEAKWNRWNKIRTANGIIAVSVFLWLLFLL
;
A
#
# COMPACT_ATOMS: atom_id res chain seq x y z
N MET A 1 -26.35 2.87 -19.54
CA MET A 1 -25.85 4.23 -19.23
C MET A 1 -25.47 4.18 -17.75
N GLU A 2 -24.19 4.20 -17.49
CA GLU A 2 -23.64 4.13 -16.14
C GLU A 2 -24.05 5.38 -15.36
N SER A 3 -24.24 5.22 -14.05
CA SER A 3 -24.57 6.38 -13.21
C SER A 3 -23.36 7.31 -13.09
N GLU A 4 -23.56 8.62 -13.16
CA GLU A 4 -22.50 9.61 -12.91
C GLU A 4 -21.83 9.40 -11.56
N LEU A 5 -22.60 8.88 -10.58
CA LEU A 5 -22.10 8.58 -9.25
C LEU A 5 -21.08 7.42 -9.26
N PHE A 6 -21.33 6.37 -10.07
CA PHE A 6 -20.37 5.28 -10.23
C PHE A 6 -19.08 5.76 -10.88
N VAL A 7 -19.18 6.52 -11.99
CA VAL A 7 -18.00 7.05 -12.68
C VAL A 7 -17.18 7.94 -11.75
N PHE A 8 -17.83 8.81 -10.96
CA PHE A 8 -17.15 9.62 -9.96
C PHE A 8 -16.43 8.76 -8.90
N ALA A 9 -17.10 7.73 -8.37
CA ALA A 9 -16.52 6.81 -7.40
C ALA A 9 -15.30 6.07 -7.99
N LEU A 10 -15.38 5.62 -9.25
CA LEU A 10 -14.28 4.95 -9.95
C LEU A 10 -13.07 5.87 -10.14
N VAL A 11 -13.29 7.12 -10.57
CA VAL A 11 -12.22 8.13 -10.71
C VAL A 11 -11.54 8.39 -9.37
N LEU A 12 -12.33 8.54 -8.29
CA LEU A 12 -11.77 8.71 -6.94
C LEU A 12 -10.98 7.47 -6.49
N THR A 13 -11.48 6.27 -6.79
CA THR A 13 -10.79 5.01 -6.54
C THR A 13 -9.43 4.96 -7.25
N ILE A 14 -9.40 5.29 -8.53
CA ILE A 14 -8.16 5.34 -9.32
C ILE A 14 -7.16 6.29 -8.68
N LEU A 15 -7.59 7.51 -8.35
CA LEU A 15 -6.72 8.52 -7.75
C LEU A 15 -6.12 8.04 -6.42
N LEU A 16 -6.95 7.57 -5.51
CA LEU A 16 -6.50 7.17 -4.17
C LEU A 16 -5.63 5.90 -4.22
N CYS A 17 -6.01 4.89 -5.03
CA CYS A 17 -5.21 3.69 -5.23
C CYS A 17 -3.86 4.00 -5.92
N ALA A 18 -3.82 4.96 -6.85
CA ALA A 18 -2.58 5.40 -7.49
C ALA A 18 -1.65 6.10 -6.49
N LEU A 19 -2.17 6.94 -5.57
CA LEU A 19 -1.38 7.57 -4.52
C LEU A 19 -0.79 6.53 -3.56
N VAL A 20 -1.58 5.54 -3.12
CA VAL A 20 -1.08 4.43 -2.29
C VAL A 20 -0.01 3.64 -3.05
N SER A 21 -0.27 3.24 -4.29
CA SER A 21 0.67 2.46 -5.11
C SER A 21 1.96 3.24 -5.39
N GLY A 22 1.86 4.55 -5.62
CA GLY A 22 3.00 5.45 -5.79
C GLY A 22 3.88 5.54 -4.56
N LEU A 23 3.28 5.59 -3.36
CA LEU A 23 4.03 5.53 -2.10
C LEU A 23 4.77 4.20 -1.95
N LEU A 24 4.09 3.07 -2.18
CA LEU A 24 4.71 1.73 -2.12
C LEU A 24 5.86 1.60 -3.13
N PHE A 25 5.67 2.12 -4.34
CA PHE A 25 6.70 2.17 -5.37
C PHE A 25 7.89 3.04 -4.94
N GLY A 26 7.64 4.24 -4.41
CA GLY A 26 8.69 5.12 -3.88
C GLY A 26 9.54 4.43 -2.80
N PHE A 27 8.90 3.71 -1.89
CA PHE A 27 9.61 2.89 -0.91
C PHE A 27 10.42 1.77 -1.57
N ALA A 28 9.87 1.07 -2.58
CA ALA A 28 10.54 -0.06 -3.23
C ALA A 28 11.80 0.34 -3.99
N VAL A 29 11.78 1.49 -4.68
CA VAL A 29 12.83 1.86 -5.65
C VAL A 29 13.74 3.00 -5.19
N VAL A 30 13.32 3.79 -4.20
CA VAL A 30 14.08 4.95 -3.72
C VAL A 30 14.43 4.83 -2.25
N VAL A 31 13.40 4.75 -1.38
CA VAL A 31 13.60 4.89 0.06
C VAL A 31 14.40 3.71 0.62
N MET A 32 13.92 2.48 0.44
CA MET A 32 14.59 1.29 0.99
C MET A 32 16.00 1.07 0.41
N PRO A 33 16.23 1.19 -0.91
CA PRO A 33 17.60 1.15 -1.45
C PRO A 33 18.50 2.29 -0.94
N GLY A 34 17.93 3.46 -0.66
CA GLY A 34 18.66 4.60 -0.11
C GLY A 34 19.13 4.34 1.33
N ILE A 35 18.20 4.00 2.21
CA ILE A 35 18.55 3.75 3.64
C ILE A 35 19.33 2.45 3.83
N ALA A 36 19.25 1.50 2.89
CA ALA A 36 20.08 0.28 2.93
C ALA A 36 21.58 0.54 2.93
N LYS A 37 22.02 1.74 2.49
CA LYS A 37 23.43 2.17 2.50
C LYS A 37 23.90 2.68 3.85
N LEU A 38 23.00 2.86 4.81
CA LEU A 38 23.30 3.33 6.15
C LEU A 38 23.83 2.19 7.04
N SER A 39 24.44 2.55 8.18
CA SER A 39 24.74 1.58 9.24
C SER A 39 23.46 0.88 9.71
N ASP A 40 23.59 -0.30 10.36
CA ASP A 40 22.41 -1.03 10.87
C ASP A 40 21.59 -0.17 11.83
N LYS A 41 22.26 0.58 12.71
CA LYS A 41 21.59 1.50 13.64
C LYS A 41 20.84 2.60 12.90
N ASP A 42 21.50 3.28 11.97
CA ASP A 42 20.89 4.40 11.25
C ASP A 42 19.76 3.94 10.32
N PHE A 43 19.89 2.75 9.71
CA PHE A 43 18.83 2.12 8.94
C PHE A 43 17.57 1.91 9.79
N LEU A 44 17.72 1.29 10.96
CA LEU A 44 16.60 1.01 11.88
C LEU A 44 15.98 2.31 12.40
N LEU A 45 16.79 3.32 12.74
CA LEU A 45 16.31 4.64 13.18
C LEU A 45 15.57 5.37 12.05
N ALA A 46 16.13 5.42 10.84
CA ALA A 46 15.50 6.05 9.69
C ALA A 46 14.14 5.41 9.39
N PHE A 47 14.07 4.07 9.35
CA PHE A 47 12.80 3.38 9.15
C PHE A 47 11.80 3.68 10.27
N LYS A 48 12.23 3.57 11.53
CA LYS A 48 11.40 3.84 12.72
C LYS A 48 10.78 5.24 12.68
N HIS A 49 11.55 6.26 12.32
CA HIS A 49 11.05 7.63 12.23
C HIS A 49 10.04 7.82 11.10
N MET A 50 10.30 7.29 9.91
CA MET A 50 9.38 7.39 8.77
C MET A 50 8.07 6.66 9.05
N ASP A 51 8.13 5.43 9.53
CA ASP A 51 6.96 4.63 9.88
C ASP A 51 6.20 5.24 11.06
N GLY A 52 6.90 5.84 12.01
CA GLY A 52 6.30 6.54 13.16
C GLY A 52 5.36 7.67 12.76
N ILE A 53 5.62 8.37 11.66
CA ILE A 53 4.70 9.39 11.12
C ILE A 53 3.36 8.74 10.72
N ILE A 54 3.42 7.56 10.10
CA ILE A 54 2.23 6.80 9.70
C ILE A 54 1.49 6.27 10.93
N GLN A 55 2.22 5.67 11.87
CA GLN A 55 1.64 5.09 13.09
C GLN A 55 1.04 6.14 14.03
N ASN A 56 1.52 7.38 13.97
CA ASN A 56 0.95 8.52 14.68
C ASN A 56 -0.24 9.17 13.92
N ASN A 57 -0.87 8.43 13.00
CA ASN A 57 -2.09 8.82 12.29
C ASN A 57 -1.95 10.14 11.53
N GLN A 58 -0.88 10.29 10.74
CA GLN A 58 -0.74 11.48 9.88
C GLN A 58 -2.01 11.67 9.03
N PRO A 59 -2.71 12.83 9.15
CA PRO A 59 -4.09 12.94 8.63
C PRO A 59 -4.24 12.75 7.12
N LEU A 60 -3.31 13.29 6.33
CA LEU A 60 -3.37 13.14 4.86
C LEU A 60 -3.06 11.71 4.43
N PHE A 61 -2.13 11.03 5.12
CA PHE A 61 -1.87 9.62 4.88
C PHE A 61 -3.12 8.78 5.18
N MET A 62 -3.75 9.00 6.33
CA MET A 62 -4.95 8.27 6.73
C MET A 62 -6.12 8.53 5.78
N LEU A 63 -6.30 9.79 5.34
CA LEU A 63 -7.31 10.14 4.34
C LEU A 63 -7.13 9.34 3.03
N VAL A 64 -5.90 9.29 2.52
CA VAL A 64 -5.59 8.55 1.28
C VAL A 64 -5.72 7.05 1.48
N TRP A 65 -5.15 6.51 2.57
CA TRP A 65 -5.12 5.07 2.80
C TRP A 65 -6.50 4.49 3.07
N VAL A 66 -7.23 5.04 4.06
CA VAL A 66 -8.60 4.62 4.39
C VAL A 66 -9.56 4.99 3.26
N GLY A 67 -9.40 6.18 2.68
CA GLY A 67 -10.19 6.64 1.54
C GLY A 67 -10.07 5.70 0.33
N SER A 68 -8.88 5.14 0.07
CA SER A 68 -8.70 4.17 -1.01
C SER A 68 -9.52 2.89 -0.80
N ILE A 69 -9.61 2.40 0.43
CA ILE A 69 -10.43 1.23 0.76
C ILE A 69 -11.92 1.56 0.58
N LEU A 70 -12.35 2.68 1.15
CA LEU A 70 -13.75 3.09 1.08
C LEU A 70 -14.21 3.37 -0.35
N SER A 71 -13.36 4.01 -1.16
CA SER A 71 -13.68 4.27 -2.57
C SER A 71 -13.75 2.97 -3.40
N VAL A 72 -12.85 2.01 -3.16
CA VAL A 72 -12.92 0.68 -3.80
C VAL A 72 -14.23 -0.02 -3.45
N LEU A 73 -14.64 -0.01 -2.19
CA LEU A 73 -15.89 -0.62 -1.75
C LEU A 73 -17.12 0.11 -2.35
N ALA A 74 -17.08 1.44 -2.39
CA ALA A 74 -18.14 2.24 -3.02
C ALA A 74 -18.26 1.94 -4.52
N SER A 75 -17.15 1.92 -5.25
CA SER A 75 -17.12 1.56 -6.67
C SER A 75 -17.64 0.13 -6.91
N MET A 76 -17.27 -0.81 -6.03
CA MET A 76 -17.73 -2.19 -6.11
C MET A 76 -19.25 -2.29 -5.95
N ILE A 77 -19.82 -1.57 -4.97
CA ILE A 77 -21.28 -1.57 -4.73
C ILE A 77 -22.02 -0.91 -5.89
N LEU A 78 -21.62 0.31 -6.26
CA LEU A 78 -22.30 1.07 -7.33
C LEU A 78 -22.15 0.37 -8.68
N GLY A 79 -20.94 -0.07 -9.03
CA GLY A 79 -20.72 -0.73 -10.31
C GLY A 79 -21.41 -2.10 -10.45
N THR A 80 -21.67 -2.80 -9.34
CA THR A 80 -22.47 -4.04 -9.38
C THR A 80 -23.92 -3.77 -9.81
N MET A 81 -24.42 -2.55 -9.57
CA MET A 81 -25.77 -2.15 -9.99
C MET A 81 -25.82 -1.63 -11.43
N ASP A 82 -24.73 -1.06 -11.92
CA ASP A 82 -24.65 -0.35 -13.19
C ASP A 82 -24.04 -1.17 -14.33
N LEU A 83 -23.08 -2.06 -14.00
CA LEU A 83 -22.26 -2.76 -14.99
C LEU A 83 -22.72 -4.20 -15.23
N SER A 84 -22.43 -4.69 -16.43
CA SER A 84 -22.65 -6.08 -16.81
C SER A 84 -21.50 -6.59 -17.71
N GLY A 85 -21.48 -7.88 -17.98
CA GLY A 85 -20.50 -8.45 -18.91
C GLY A 85 -19.03 -8.20 -18.52
N GLN A 86 -18.23 -7.72 -19.48
CA GLN A 86 -16.79 -7.54 -19.32
C GLN A 86 -16.45 -6.44 -18.31
N GLU A 87 -17.19 -5.35 -18.30
CA GLU A 87 -16.95 -4.20 -17.39
C GLU A 87 -17.13 -4.63 -15.92
N ALA A 88 -18.16 -5.41 -15.63
CA ALA A 88 -18.38 -5.96 -14.29
C ALA A 88 -17.22 -6.87 -13.85
N VAL A 89 -16.73 -7.74 -14.75
CA VAL A 89 -15.58 -8.61 -14.47
C VAL A 89 -14.32 -7.78 -14.16
N LEU A 90 -14.05 -6.74 -14.96
CA LEU A 90 -12.90 -5.86 -14.74
C LEU A 90 -12.99 -5.14 -13.39
N LEU A 91 -14.17 -4.64 -13.03
CA LEU A 91 -14.40 -4.01 -11.72
C LEU A 91 -14.05 -4.97 -10.57
N TRP A 92 -14.62 -6.18 -10.59
CA TRP A 92 -14.38 -7.18 -9.55
C TRP A 92 -12.92 -7.62 -9.47
N LEU A 93 -12.26 -7.78 -10.62
CA LEU A 93 -10.84 -8.09 -10.68
C LEU A 93 -9.99 -6.97 -10.09
N GLY A 94 -10.23 -5.72 -10.46
CA GLY A 94 -9.50 -4.56 -9.92
C GLY A 94 -9.68 -4.42 -8.41
N CYS A 95 -10.92 -4.52 -7.92
CA CYS A 95 -11.23 -4.46 -6.49
C CYS A 95 -10.58 -5.60 -5.72
N GLY A 96 -10.71 -6.83 -6.19
CA GLY A 96 -10.09 -8.01 -5.58
C GLY A 96 -8.56 -7.90 -5.56
N TRP A 97 -7.96 -7.48 -6.68
CA TRP A 97 -6.51 -7.29 -6.77
C TRP A 97 -5.99 -6.27 -5.77
N TYR A 98 -6.70 -5.13 -5.62
CA TYR A 98 -6.31 -4.11 -4.66
C TYR A 98 -6.49 -4.57 -3.22
N LEU A 99 -7.65 -5.12 -2.88
CA LEU A 99 -7.95 -5.54 -1.50
C LEU A 99 -7.09 -6.73 -1.05
N LEU A 100 -6.95 -7.75 -1.90
CA LEU A 100 -6.21 -8.97 -1.56
C LEU A 100 -4.71 -8.84 -1.85
N GLY A 101 -4.31 -8.08 -2.86
CA GLY A 101 -2.91 -7.94 -3.27
C GLY A 101 -2.17 -6.79 -2.59
N VAL A 102 -2.88 -5.77 -2.10
CA VAL A 102 -2.28 -4.59 -1.43
C VAL A 102 -2.68 -4.54 0.04
N GLN A 103 -3.97 -4.49 0.34
CA GLN A 103 -4.44 -4.24 1.71
C GLN A 103 -4.22 -5.43 2.63
N LEU A 104 -4.56 -6.63 2.18
CA LEU A 104 -4.38 -7.84 2.99
C LEU A 104 -2.89 -8.08 3.36
N PRO A 105 -1.91 -8.05 2.42
CA PRO A 105 -0.50 -8.16 2.79
C PRO A 105 0.00 -7.01 3.66
N THR A 106 -0.57 -5.82 3.53
CA THR A 106 -0.26 -4.71 4.45
C THR A 106 -0.60 -5.09 5.88
N ILE A 107 -1.83 -5.57 6.11
CA ILE A 107 -2.32 -5.87 7.45
C ILE A 107 -1.61 -7.09 8.05
N VAL A 108 -1.42 -8.16 7.26
CA VAL A 108 -0.92 -9.43 7.80
C VAL A 108 0.60 -9.58 7.77
N CYS A 109 1.31 -8.77 6.97
CA CYS A 109 2.76 -8.89 6.80
C CYS A 109 3.51 -7.62 7.17
N ASN A 110 3.22 -6.48 6.52
CA ASN A 110 4.04 -5.28 6.71
C ASN A 110 3.77 -4.56 8.04
N ILE A 111 2.52 -4.42 8.47
CA ILE A 111 2.20 -3.81 9.77
C ILE A 111 2.83 -4.59 10.94
N PRO A 112 2.73 -5.93 11.03
CA PRO A 112 3.45 -6.68 12.07
C PRO A 112 4.96 -6.46 12.04
N LEU A 113 5.59 -6.41 10.86
CA LEU A 113 7.01 -6.11 10.72
C LEU A 113 7.34 -4.69 11.20
N ASN A 114 6.54 -3.68 10.81
CA ASN A 114 6.70 -2.31 11.27
C ASN A 114 6.64 -2.23 12.80
N ASN A 115 5.67 -2.90 13.40
CA ASN A 115 5.50 -2.93 14.86
C ASN A 115 6.73 -3.50 15.56
N THR A 116 7.43 -4.49 14.98
CA THR A 116 8.67 -5.00 15.58
C THR A 116 9.76 -3.92 15.68
N ILE A 117 9.85 -3.02 14.69
CA ILE A 117 10.82 -1.92 14.71
C ILE A 117 10.37 -0.81 15.67
N GLN A 118 9.08 -0.51 15.75
CA GLN A 118 8.57 0.55 16.64
C GLN A 118 8.85 0.29 18.11
N VAL A 119 8.79 -0.96 18.56
CA VAL A 119 9.04 -1.32 19.97
C VAL A 119 10.54 -1.46 20.31
N LEU A 120 11.46 -1.44 19.32
CA LEU A 120 12.89 -1.57 19.59
C LEU A 120 13.44 -0.33 20.31
N GLU A 121 14.17 -0.54 21.39
CA GLU A 121 14.99 0.48 22.04
C GLU A 121 16.39 0.52 21.39
N ILE A 122 16.45 1.02 20.16
CA ILE A 122 17.62 0.93 19.26
C ILE A 122 18.90 1.43 19.92
N ASP A 123 18.83 2.48 20.74
CA ASP A 123 20.00 3.04 21.43
C ASP A 123 20.59 2.14 22.52
N LYS A 124 19.83 1.14 22.98
CA LYS A 124 20.28 0.17 23.99
C LYS A 124 20.85 -1.11 23.40
N LEU A 125 20.70 -1.32 22.08
CA LEU A 125 21.14 -2.53 21.41
C LEU A 125 22.64 -2.51 21.12
N ASN A 126 23.30 -3.66 21.31
CA ASN A 126 24.66 -3.87 20.83
C ASN A 126 24.70 -4.14 19.32
N GLN A 127 25.90 -4.12 18.72
CA GLN A 127 26.06 -4.25 17.27
C GLN A 127 25.48 -5.56 16.71
N SER A 128 25.61 -6.67 17.42
CA SER A 128 25.06 -7.97 16.97
C SER A 128 23.52 -7.95 16.98
N GLU A 129 22.92 -7.35 17.98
CA GLU A 129 21.46 -7.20 18.08
C GLU A 129 20.91 -6.27 16.98
N LEU A 130 21.60 -5.16 16.67
CA LEU A 130 21.26 -4.25 15.58
C LEU A 130 21.28 -4.99 14.22
N THR A 131 22.36 -5.72 13.94
CA THR A 131 22.52 -6.49 12.72
C THR A 131 21.43 -7.56 12.59
N ASN A 132 21.15 -8.31 13.65
CA ASN A 132 20.10 -9.33 13.64
C ASN A 132 18.71 -8.74 13.44
N SER A 133 18.41 -7.60 14.08
CA SER A 133 17.13 -6.90 13.93
C SER A 133 16.92 -6.45 12.49
N ARG A 134 17.96 -5.87 11.87
CA ARG A 134 17.92 -5.47 10.46
C ARG A 134 17.71 -6.66 9.51
N ILE A 135 18.50 -7.72 9.64
CA ILE A 135 18.40 -8.92 8.78
C ILE A 135 16.99 -9.53 8.86
N ASN A 136 16.44 -9.64 10.07
CA ASN A 136 15.12 -10.23 10.26
C ASN A 136 13.98 -9.39 9.70
N PHE A 137 14.18 -8.08 9.57
CA PHE A 137 13.20 -7.11 9.09
C PHE A 137 13.32 -6.83 7.59
N GLU A 138 14.49 -6.35 7.13
CA GLU A 138 14.67 -5.68 5.83
C GLU A 138 14.27 -6.58 4.65
N ALA A 139 14.77 -7.82 4.60
CA ALA A 139 14.50 -8.72 3.48
C ALA A 139 13.01 -9.08 3.37
N LYS A 140 12.35 -9.35 4.50
CA LYS A 140 10.94 -9.71 4.55
C LYS A 140 10.05 -8.53 4.17
N TRP A 141 10.35 -7.35 4.74
CA TRP A 141 9.60 -6.13 4.48
C TRP A 141 9.69 -5.74 3.00
N ASN A 142 10.89 -5.73 2.44
CA ASN A 142 11.14 -5.40 1.04
C ASN A 142 10.41 -6.36 0.09
N ARG A 143 10.43 -7.67 0.38
CA ARG A 143 9.70 -8.67 -0.41
C ARG A 143 8.20 -8.34 -0.45
N TRP A 144 7.58 -8.14 0.69
CA TRP A 144 6.15 -7.85 0.77
C TRP A 144 5.80 -6.50 0.16
N ASN A 145 6.66 -5.48 0.35
CA ASN A 145 6.46 -4.19 -0.28
C ASN A 145 6.49 -4.28 -1.81
N LYS A 146 7.42 -5.03 -2.41
CA LYS A 146 7.48 -5.26 -3.86
C LYS A 146 6.22 -5.98 -4.37
N ILE A 147 5.73 -6.98 -3.65
CA ILE A 147 4.49 -7.70 -4.00
C ILE A 147 3.30 -6.72 -4.00
N ARG A 148 3.15 -5.92 -2.94
CA ARG A 148 2.08 -4.90 -2.87
C ARG A 148 2.21 -3.86 -3.98
N THR A 149 3.41 -3.40 -4.26
CA THR A 149 3.66 -2.44 -5.34
C THR A 149 3.21 -2.99 -6.69
N ALA A 150 3.60 -4.21 -7.04
CA ALA A 150 3.20 -4.84 -8.29
C ALA A 150 1.67 -5.00 -8.37
N ASN A 151 1.05 -5.50 -7.32
CA ASN A 151 -0.40 -5.66 -7.27
C ASN A 151 -1.15 -4.32 -7.32
N GLY A 152 -0.64 -3.27 -6.68
CA GLY A 152 -1.21 -1.94 -6.74
C GLY A 152 -1.18 -1.34 -8.15
N ILE A 153 -0.05 -1.49 -8.85
CA ILE A 153 0.06 -1.06 -10.26
C ILE A 153 -0.92 -1.82 -11.14
N ILE A 154 -1.04 -3.15 -10.98
CA ILE A 154 -1.99 -3.96 -11.75
C ILE A 154 -3.42 -3.50 -11.48
N ALA A 155 -3.81 -3.33 -10.21
CA ALA A 155 -5.16 -2.88 -9.84
C ALA A 155 -5.51 -1.52 -10.47
N VAL A 156 -4.62 -0.54 -10.36
CA VAL A 156 -4.80 0.79 -10.98
C VAL A 156 -4.91 0.68 -12.50
N SER A 157 -4.09 -0.16 -13.14
CA SER A 157 -4.16 -0.38 -14.59
C SER A 157 -5.49 -1.00 -15.02
N VAL A 158 -6.02 -1.94 -14.24
CA VAL A 158 -7.34 -2.55 -14.51
C VAL A 158 -8.47 -1.51 -14.36
N PHE A 159 -8.43 -0.67 -13.32
CA PHE A 159 -9.41 0.40 -13.15
C PHE A 159 -9.34 1.46 -14.26
N LEU A 160 -8.12 1.83 -14.71
CA LEU A 160 -7.95 2.75 -15.84
C LEU A 160 -8.49 2.13 -17.14
N TRP A 161 -8.26 0.83 -17.35
CA TRP A 161 -8.81 0.13 -18.50
C TRP A 161 -10.33 0.06 -18.45
N LEU A 162 -10.90 -0.20 -17.27
CA LEU A 162 -12.35 -0.14 -17.08
C LEU A 162 -12.89 1.25 -17.42
N LEU A 163 -12.28 2.32 -16.86
CA LEU A 163 -12.72 3.69 -17.13
C LEU A 163 -12.65 4.06 -18.62
N PHE A 164 -11.68 3.50 -19.35
CA PHE A 164 -11.56 3.71 -20.79
C PHE A 164 -12.67 3.05 -21.62
N LEU A 165 -13.28 1.97 -21.10
CA LEU A 165 -14.36 1.25 -21.77
C LEU A 165 -15.75 1.86 -21.54
N LEU A 166 -15.92 2.70 -20.50
CA LEU A 166 -17.17 3.40 -20.15
C LEU A 166 -17.41 4.61 -21.03
#